data_0fcd8f2cd160c618688d91bc6fe2ba5c
#
_entry.id   0fcd8f2cd160c618688d91bc6fe2ba5c
#
_cell.length_a   1.000
_cell.length_b   1.000
_cell.length_c   1.000
_cell.angle_alpha   90.00
_cell.angle_beta   90.00
_cell.angle_gamma   90.00
#
_symmetry.space_group_name_H-M   'P 1'
#
loop_
_entity.id
_entity.type
_entity.pdbx_description
1 polymer ?
#
loop_
_entity_poly.entity_id
_entity_poly.type
_entity_poly.pdbx_seq_one_letter_code
_entity_poly.pdbx_strand_id
1 'polypeptide(L)'
;MARLLVVDDEPNVLFSLEDSLRTEALDVVTARTAWDALELVRRERLDAVILDVRLPDMSGLDAFDLIREVDPRLPVIVITAHATTDTAIEAMKRGAFEYLLKPLDFRQLRDVVARAVELSRLARVPAVFDEAEPTDGDVDRIVGRSAAMQEVYKAIGRVAGSDVTVLILGENGTGKELVARAIYQHSRRSRAPFLAINCAAIPDALLESELFGHERGAFTGAERRRIGKFEQADGGTLFLDEVGDMSGAAQAKVLRLLQDGLVQRLGGGDTIRTDVRVIAATNQDLAERIAGGRFRQDLFYRLNVYTIHLPPLRERLDDLPMLVEYLVRRLNRELGKQVGSVTDEAMRLLEGHDWPGNVRELQATIKSALIDATGGVLTPDCLPASMRGGCAHRPAPQDSTFDLARFVRDLLGCGETEIYQKVNSAVDRIVLEEVLRHVQGNQAQASELLGVARNTLRAKLRAARLAVEKQVIPEPDQAAP
;
A
#
# COMPACT_ATOMS: atom_id res chain seq x y z
N MET A 1 -29.41 -30.99 8.70
CA MET A 1 -28.01 -31.28 8.50
C MET A 1 -27.55 -30.42 7.34
N ALA A 2 -26.53 -29.61 7.48
CA ALA A 2 -26.01 -28.81 6.39
C ALA A 2 -25.17 -29.70 5.47
N ARG A 3 -25.10 -29.38 4.18
CA ARG A 3 -24.32 -30.15 3.20
C ARG A 3 -23.27 -29.31 2.51
N LEU A 4 -22.01 -29.74 2.59
CA LEU A 4 -20.85 -29.13 1.98
C LEU A 4 -20.34 -29.96 0.82
N LEU A 5 -20.18 -29.36 -0.34
CA LEU A 5 -19.50 -29.99 -1.47
C LEU A 5 -18.01 -29.61 -1.46
N VAL A 6 -17.13 -30.58 -1.60
CA VAL A 6 -15.68 -30.37 -1.76
C VAL A 6 -15.26 -30.87 -3.13
N VAL A 7 -14.64 -29.99 -3.92
CA VAL A 7 -14.22 -30.31 -5.31
C VAL A 7 -12.70 -30.10 -5.40
N ASP A 8 -11.99 -31.22 -5.62
CA ASP A 8 -10.52 -31.23 -5.73
C ASP A 8 -10.13 -32.50 -6.52
N ASP A 9 -9.16 -32.45 -7.40
CA ASP A 9 -8.71 -33.60 -8.19
C ASP A 9 -7.85 -34.58 -7.39
N GLU A 10 -7.24 -34.11 -6.26
CA GLU A 10 -6.38 -34.93 -5.41
C GLU A 10 -7.15 -35.72 -4.37
N PRO A 11 -7.18 -37.11 -4.47
CA PRO A 11 -7.91 -37.93 -3.52
C PRO A 11 -7.52 -37.76 -2.05
N ASN A 12 -6.24 -37.48 -1.81
CA ASN A 12 -5.72 -37.27 -0.45
C ASN A 12 -6.23 -35.97 0.17
N VAL A 13 -6.40 -34.89 -0.64
CA VAL A 13 -6.97 -33.63 -0.20
C VAL A 13 -8.47 -33.82 0.11
N LEU A 14 -9.20 -34.50 -0.77
CA LEU A 14 -10.62 -34.80 -0.54
C LEU A 14 -10.83 -35.60 0.75
N PHE A 15 -10.03 -36.65 0.96
CA PHE A 15 -10.12 -37.47 2.18
C PHE A 15 -9.83 -36.63 3.44
N SER A 16 -8.77 -35.82 3.41
CA SER A 16 -8.39 -35.01 4.55
C SER A 16 -9.43 -33.92 4.88
N LEU A 17 -10.04 -33.32 3.86
CA LEU A 17 -11.10 -32.32 4.03
C LEU A 17 -12.38 -32.95 4.53
N GLU A 18 -12.75 -34.11 3.97
CA GLU A 18 -13.93 -34.88 4.41
C GLU A 18 -13.81 -35.29 5.89
N ASP A 19 -12.71 -35.90 6.27
CA ASP A 19 -12.44 -36.34 7.65
C ASP A 19 -12.40 -35.14 8.66
N SER A 20 -11.80 -34.05 8.25
CA SER A 20 -11.64 -32.86 9.11
C SER A 20 -12.93 -32.03 9.28
N LEU A 21 -13.82 -32.01 8.28
CA LEU A 21 -14.99 -31.13 8.25
C LEU A 21 -16.30 -31.87 8.55
N ARG A 22 -16.36 -33.18 8.34
CA ARG A 22 -17.57 -33.96 8.63
C ARG A 22 -17.89 -33.99 10.12
N THR A 23 -19.13 -33.60 10.47
CA THR A 23 -19.64 -33.60 11.86
C THR A 23 -21.09 -34.08 11.86
N GLU A 24 -21.68 -34.28 13.07
CA GLU A 24 -23.10 -34.58 13.19
C GLU A 24 -24.02 -33.50 12.58
N ALA A 25 -23.56 -32.27 12.46
CA ALA A 25 -24.31 -31.15 11.90
C ALA A 25 -23.98 -30.83 10.42
N LEU A 26 -22.84 -31.31 9.92
CA LEU A 26 -22.33 -31.03 8.56
C LEU A 26 -21.98 -32.32 7.84
N ASP A 27 -22.70 -32.59 6.76
CA ASP A 27 -22.40 -33.69 5.81
C ASP A 27 -21.49 -33.18 4.70
N VAL A 28 -20.49 -33.97 4.31
CA VAL A 28 -19.52 -33.62 3.27
C VAL A 28 -19.66 -34.56 2.10
N VAL A 29 -19.88 -33.99 0.92
CA VAL A 29 -19.95 -34.68 -0.37
C VAL A 29 -18.74 -34.27 -1.18
N THR A 30 -18.12 -35.17 -1.90
CA THR A 30 -16.89 -34.92 -2.67
C THR A 30 -17.09 -35.08 -4.17
N ALA A 31 -16.41 -34.30 -4.98
CA ALA A 31 -16.32 -34.42 -6.44
C ALA A 31 -14.85 -34.25 -6.88
N ARG A 32 -14.47 -34.94 -7.96
CA ARG A 32 -13.10 -34.88 -8.49
C ARG A 32 -12.97 -34.07 -9.77
N THR A 33 -14.09 -33.71 -10.35
CA THR A 33 -14.16 -32.90 -11.58
C THR A 33 -15.20 -31.81 -11.42
N ALA A 34 -15.08 -30.76 -12.22
CA ALA A 34 -16.06 -29.68 -12.25
C ALA A 34 -17.44 -30.18 -12.74
N TRP A 35 -17.47 -31.13 -13.70
CA TRP A 35 -18.72 -31.70 -14.20
C TRP A 35 -19.46 -32.51 -13.14
N ASP A 36 -18.74 -33.34 -12.35
CA ASP A 36 -19.35 -34.06 -11.23
C ASP A 36 -19.90 -33.06 -10.19
N ALA A 37 -19.15 -32.01 -9.90
CA ALA A 37 -19.60 -30.97 -8.98
C ALA A 37 -20.88 -30.28 -9.46
N LEU A 38 -20.95 -29.91 -10.74
CA LEU A 38 -22.13 -29.28 -11.33
C LEU A 38 -23.35 -30.21 -11.31
N GLU A 39 -23.15 -31.52 -11.52
CA GLU A 39 -24.23 -32.52 -11.43
C GLU A 39 -24.76 -32.59 -9.99
N LEU A 40 -23.90 -32.60 -8.99
CA LEU A 40 -24.27 -32.57 -7.58
C LEU A 40 -25.01 -31.26 -7.20
N VAL A 41 -24.54 -30.12 -7.65
CA VAL A 41 -25.22 -28.82 -7.42
C VAL A 41 -26.63 -28.79 -8.02
N ARG A 42 -26.85 -29.47 -9.17
CA ARG A 42 -28.18 -29.55 -9.81
C ARG A 42 -29.12 -30.52 -9.12
N ARG A 43 -28.58 -31.62 -8.56
CA ARG A 43 -29.38 -32.72 -8.00
C ARG A 43 -29.61 -32.57 -6.51
N GLU A 44 -28.71 -31.98 -5.81
CA GLU A 44 -28.69 -31.95 -4.36
C GLU A 44 -28.74 -30.52 -3.82
N ARG A 45 -29.33 -30.38 -2.66
CA ARG A 45 -29.36 -29.12 -1.96
C ARG A 45 -28.09 -28.97 -1.14
N LEU A 46 -27.20 -28.07 -1.60
CA LEU A 46 -25.93 -27.78 -0.94
C LEU A 46 -26.02 -26.45 -0.18
N ASP A 47 -25.27 -26.32 0.93
CA ASP A 47 -25.22 -25.12 1.73
C ASP A 47 -23.89 -24.35 1.56
N ALA A 48 -22.83 -24.99 1.08
CA ALA A 48 -21.58 -24.35 0.68
C ALA A 48 -20.79 -25.26 -0.27
N VAL A 49 -19.85 -24.68 -1.01
CA VAL A 49 -18.90 -25.39 -1.88
C VAL A 49 -17.48 -24.96 -1.55
N ILE A 50 -16.57 -25.92 -1.43
CA ILE A 50 -15.11 -25.70 -1.50
C ILE A 50 -14.67 -26.14 -2.90
N LEU A 51 -13.98 -25.27 -3.63
CA LEU A 51 -13.65 -25.46 -5.03
C LEU A 51 -12.17 -25.20 -5.30
N ASP A 52 -11.43 -26.18 -5.77
CA ASP A 52 -10.06 -25.94 -6.25
C ASP A 52 -10.09 -25.21 -7.60
N VAL A 53 -9.16 -24.28 -7.77
CA VAL A 53 -8.95 -23.56 -9.03
C VAL A 53 -8.45 -24.47 -10.14
N ARG A 54 -7.68 -25.51 -9.81
CA ARG A 54 -7.15 -26.46 -10.78
C ARG A 54 -7.93 -27.76 -10.76
N LEU A 55 -8.73 -27.96 -11.78
CA LEU A 55 -9.45 -29.20 -12.00
C LEU A 55 -9.05 -29.80 -13.36
N PRO A 56 -9.16 -31.12 -13.56
CA PRO A 56 -8.67 -31.78 -14.76
C PRO A 56 -9.48 -31.48 -16.03
N ASP A 57 -10.72 -31.08 -15.88
CA ASP A 57 -11.69 -30.88 -16.95
C ASP A 57 -11.91 -29.42 -17.33
N MET A 58 -11.80 -28.48 -16.38
CA MET A 58 -11.87 -27.05 -16.62
C MET A 58 -11.23 -26.26 -15.47
N SER A 59 -11.07 -24.92 -15.64
CA SER A 59 -10.66 -24.06 -14.56
C SER A 59 -11.72 -24.03 -13.45
N GLY A 60 -11.31 -24.09 -12.18
CA GLY A 60 -12.23 -23.95 -11.05
C GLY A 60 -12.95 -22.59 -11.04
N LEU A 61 -12.38 -21.54 -11.62
CA LEU A 61 -13.06 -20.25 -11.78
C LEU A 61 -14.18 -20.31 -12.83
N ASP A 62 -14.00 -21.09 -13.89
CA ASP A 62 -15.07 -21.32 -14.88
C ASP A 62 -16.15 -22.22 -14.29
N ALA A 63 -15.75 -23.25 -13.54
CA ALA A 63 -16.68 -24.08 -12.77
C ALA A 63 -17.48 -23.27 -11.75
N PHE A 64 -16.85 -22.29 -11.09
CA PHE A 64 -17.50 -21.35 -10.19
C PHE A 64 -18.64 -20.59 -10.87
N ASP A 65 -18.41 -20.09 -12.08
CA ASP A 65 -19.45 -19.37 -12.82
C ASP A 65 -20.63 -20.26 -13.18
N LEU A 66 -20.34 -21.47 -13.65
CA LEU A 66 -21.38 -22.45 -13.93
C LEU A 66 -22.17 -22.89 -12.67
N ILE A 67 -21.50 -23.01 -11.52
CA ILE A 67 -22.18 -23.25 -10.23
C ILE A 67 -23.12 -22.12 -9.90
N ARG A 68 -22.68 -20.86 -10.10
CA ARG A 68 -23.50 -19.66 -9.85
C ARG A 68 -24.67 -19.52 -10.80
N GLU A 69 -24.56 -19.98 -12.03
CA GLU A 69 -25.70 -20.03 -12.95
C GLU A 69 -26.79 -20.98 -12.44
N VAL A 70 -26.39 -22.11 -11.80
CA VAL A 70 -27.31 -23.06 -11.22
C VAL A 70 -27.92 -22.59 -9.91
N ASP A 71 -27.09 -22.11 -8.99
CA ASP A 71 -27.51 -21.54 -7.70
C ASP A 71 -26.71 -20.27 -7.36
N PRO A 72 -27.23 -19.08 -7.68
CA PRO A 72 -26.57 -17.80 -7.41
C PRO A 72 -26.34 -17.51 -5.91
N ARG A 73 -26.99 -18.25 -5.01
CA ARG A 73 -26.95 -18.05 -3.56
C ARG A 73 -25.97 -18.96 -2.85
N LEU A 74 -25.48 -19.97 -3.55
CA LEU A 74 -24.61 -20.98 -2.97
C LEU A 74 -23.23 -20.36 -2.69
N PRO A 75 -22.79 -20.25 -1.42
CA PRO A 75 -21.48 -19.70 -1.10
C PRO A 75 -20.39 -20.66 -1.61
N VAL A 76 -19.45 -20.15 -2.38
CA VAL A 76 -18.29 -20.90 -2.88
C VAL A 76 -17.01 -20.36 -2.27
N ILE A 77 -16.28 -21.26 -1.61
CA ILE A 77 -14.95 -21.02 -1.04
C ILE A 77 -13.94 -21.55 -2.06
N VAL A 78 -13.13 -20.68 -2.63
CA VAL A 78 -12.12 -21.05 -3.63
C VAL A 78 -10.82 -21.41 -2.92
N ILE A 79 -10.21 -22.54 -3.27
CA ILE A 79 -8.90 -22.96 -2.76
C ILE A 79 -7.91 -23.15 -3.90
N THR A 80 -6.61 -22.89 -3.66
CA THR A 80 -5.56 -23.11 -4.67
C THR A 80 -4.19 -23.29 -4.05
N ALA A 81 -3.33 -24.06 -4.71
CA ALA A 81 -1.92 -24.18 -4.38
C ALA A 81 -1.05 -23.04 -4.98
N HIS A 82 -1.54 -22.37 -6.03
CA HIS A 82 -0.80 -21.33 -6.75
C HIS A 82 -1.59 -20.02 -6.70
N ALA A 83 -1.28 -19.21 -5.71
CA ALA A 83 -1.84 -17.87 -5.64
C ALA A 83 -1.06 -16.91 -6.54
N THR A 84 -1.69 -16.46 -7.61
CA THR A 84 -1.35 -15.17 -8.17
C THR A 84 -2.31 -14.12 -7.59
N THR A 85 -1.85 -12.89 -7.46
CA THR A 85 -2.69 -11.76 -7.03
C THR A 85 -3.97 -11.69 -7.87
N ASP A 86 -3.81 -11.89 -9.18
CA ASP A 86 -4.91 -11.81 -10.15
C ASP A 86 -5.96 -12.90 -9.90
N THR A 87 -5.55 -14.14 -9.58
CA THR A 87 -6.49 -15.25 -9.30
C THR A 87 -7.33 -14.97 -8.05
N ALA A 88 -6.71 -14.43 -7.00
CA ALA A 88 -7.42 -14.07 -5.77
C ALA A 88 -8.42 -12.94 -6.01
N ILE A 89 -7.99 -11.88 -6.69
CA ILE A 89 -8.86 -10.75 -7.03
C ILE A 89 -10.00 -11.21 -7.95
N GLU A 90 -9.70 -12.04 -8.94
CA GLU A 90 -10.69 -12.52 -9.88
C GLU A 90 -11.74 -13.44 -9.21
N ALA A 91 -11.32 -14.37 -8.33
CA ALA A 91 -12.25 -15.17 -7.55
C ALA A 91 -13.18 -14.29 -6.70
N MET A 92 -12.65 -13.29 -6.00
CA MET A 92 -13.45 -12.38 -5.18
C MET A 92 -14.34 -11.46 -6.02
N LYS A 93 -13.85 -10.98 -7.17
CA LYS A 93 -14.63 -10.17 -8.13
C LYS A 93 -15.82 -10.95 -8.68
N ARG A 94 -15.64 -12.24 -9.01
CA ARG A 94 -16.70 -13.15 -9.43
C ARG A 94 -17.69 -13.46 -8.29
N GLY A 95 -17.36 -13.04 -7.06
CA GLY A 95 -18.24 -13.15 -5.89
C GLY A 95 -18.04 -14.42 -5.09
N ALA A 96 -16.83 -14.99 -5.07
CA ALA A 96 -16.46 -16.04 -4.15
C ALA A 96 -16.71 -15.58 -2.71
N PHE A 97 -17.21 -16.48 -1.87
CA PHE A 97 -17.44 -16.21 -0.47
C PHE A 97 -16.12 -15.96 0.26
N GLU A 98 -15.12 -16.78 -0.05
CA GLU A 98 -13.79 -16.69 0.53
C GLU A 98 -12.76 -17.32 -0.44
N TYR A 99 -11.50 -16.94 -0.27
CA TYR A 99 -10.38 -17.48 -1.03
C TYR A 99 -9.28 -17.92 -0.06
N LEU A 100 -8.81 -19.16 -0.17
CA LEU A 100 -7.83 -19.76 0.72
C LEU A 100 -6.66 -20.38 -0.04
N LEU A 101 -5.48 -20.34 0.56
CA LEU A 101 -4.25 -20.92 0.00
C LEU A 101 -3.95 -22.28 0.61
N LYS A 102 -3.55 -23.24 -0.23
CA LYS A 102 -2.93 -24.47 0.22
C LYS A 102 -1.45 -24.19 0.62
N PRO A 103 -0.92 -24.73 1.75
CA PRO A 103 -1.59 -25.68 2.66
C PRO A 103 -2.65 -25.01 3.53
N LEU A 104 -3.78 -25.72 3.70
CA LEU A 104 -4.94 -25.21 4.42
C LEU A 104 -4.75 -25.31 5.94
N ASP A 105 -5.00 -24.21 6.65
CA ASP A 105 -5.23 -24.25 8.10
C ASP A 105 -6.66 -24.75 8.36
N PHE A 106 -6.80 -25.96 8.92
CA PHE A 106 -8.10 -26.57 9.18
C PHE A 106 -8.94 -25.81 10.23
N ARG A 107 -8.34 -25.01 11.12
CA ARG A 107 -9.08 -24.15 12.04
C ARG A 107 -9.73 -23.00 11.28
N GLN A 108 -8.93 -22.28 10.49
CA GLN A 108 -9.43 -21.22 9.63
C GLN A 108 -10.49 -21.73 8.66
N LEU A 109 -10.27 -22.89 8.04
CA LEU A 109 -11.21 -23.48 7.10
C LEU A 109 -12.56 -23.79 7.76
N ARG A 110 -12.58 -24.37 8.97
CA ARG A 110 -13.81 -24.63 9.71
C ARG A 110 -14.61 -23.37 10.01
N ASP A 111 -13.93 -22.29 10.42
CA ASP A 111 -14.57 -21.02 10.69
C ASP A 111 -15.17 -20.40 9.42
N VAL A 112 -14.47 -20.51 8.29
CA VAL A 112 -14.96 -20.04 6.99
C VAL A 112 -16.16 -20.85 6.53
N VAL A 113 -16.11 -22.18 6.63
CA VAL A 113 -17.23 -23.07 6.27
C VAL A 113 -18.44 -22.80 7.14
N ALA A 114 -18.26 -22.63 8.45
CA ALA A 114 -19.37 -22.30 9.37
C ALA A 114 -20.05 -20.99 8.96
N ARG A 115 -19.29 -19.95 8.65
CA ARG A 115 -19.83 -18.67 8.16
C ARG A 115 -20.53 -18.80 6.80
N ALA A 116 -19.99 -19.60 5.87
CA ALA A 116 -20.60 -19.85 4.57
C ALA A 116 -21.95 -20.55 4.71
N VAL A 117 -22.01 -21.59 5.53
CA VAL A 117 -23.25 -22.34 5.81
C VAL A 117 -24.31 -21.43 6.47
N GLU A 118 -23.90 -20.58 7.42
CA GLU A 118 -24.83 -19.63 8.06
C GLU A 118 -25.36 -18.61 7.05
N LEU A 119 -24.49 -18.08 6.17
CA LEU A 119 -24.90 -17.16 5.10
C LEU A 119 -25.90 -17.82 4.16
N SER A 120 -25.65 -19.07 3.74
CA SER A 120 -26.57 -19.83 2.89
C SER A 120 -27.96 -19.98 3.50
N ARG A 121 -28.03 -20.10 4.83
CA ARG A 121 -29.31 -20.16 5.55
C ARG A 121 -30.05 -18.80 5.55
N LEU A 122 -29.30 -17.70 5.61
CA LEU A 122 -29.85 -16.34 5.70
C LEU A 122 -30.22 -15.77 4.32
N ALA A 123 -29.54 -16.15 3.24
CA ALA A 123 -29.53 -15.45 1.95
C ALA A 123 -30.24 -16.21 0.82
N ARG A 124 -31.57 -16.35 0.87
CA ARG A 124 -32.34 -16.95 -0.23
C ARG A 124 -33.18 -15.95 -1.00
N VAL A 125 -32.57 -14.92 -1.58
CA VAL A 125 -33.20 -14.04 -2.61
C VAL A 125 -32.14 -13.53 -3.60
N PRO A 126 -32.36 -13.50 -4.95
CA PRO A 126 -31.31 -13.57 -5.98
C PRO A 126 -30.85 -12.27 -6.62
N ALA A 127 -29.65 -12.31 -7.23
CA ALA A 127 -29.24 -11.43 -8.35
C ALA A 127 -28.00 -11.99 -9.13
N VAL A 128 -27.95 -11.73 -10.44
CA VAL A 128 -27.10 -12.36 -11.49
C VAL A 128 -26.10 -11.38 -12.09
N PHE A 129 -24.88 -11.80 -12.57
CA PHE A 129 -24.12 -11.07 -13.63
C PHE A 129 -22.88 -11.78 -14.22
N ASP A 130 -22.52 -11.42 -15.47
CA ASP A 130 -21.64 -12.02 -16.48
C ASP A 130 -20.25 -11.38 -16.68
N GLU A 131 -19.33 -12.05 -17.38
CA GLU A 131 -17.87 -11.96 -17.46
C GLU A 131 -17.26 -11.29 -18.70
N ALA A 132 -15.96 -10.96 -18.65
CA ALA A 132 -14.97 -11.00 -19.75
C ALA A 132 -13.52 -10.76 -19.27
N GLU A 133 -12.54 -11.50 -19.80
CA GLU A 133 -11.10 -11.47 -19.49
C GLU A 133 -10.30 -10.39 -20.22
N PRO A 134 -9.18 -9.88 -19.67
CA PRO A 134 -8.19 -9.08 -20.39
C PRO A 134 -6.77 -9.65 -20.38
N THR A 135 -6.07 -9.39 -21.48
CA THR A 135 -4.75 -9.84 -21.88
C THR A 135 -3.58 -9.01 -21.35
N ASP A 136 -2.42 -9.64 -21.36
CA ASP A 136 -1.10 -9.35 -20.82
C ASP A 136 -0.44 -8.06 -21.40
N GLY A 137 -0.02 -7.19 -20.52
CA GLY A 137 0.89 -6.08 -20.74
C GLY A 137 1.66 -5.80 -19.47
N ASP A 138 2.92 -5.40 -19.57
CA ASP A 138 3.90 -5.20 -18.49
C ASP A 138 3.42 -4.22 -17.41
N VAL A 139 2.41 -4.62 -16.65
CA VAL A 139 1.74 -3.84 -15.61
C VAL A 139 2.46 -4.12 -14.30
N ASP A 140 2.78 -3.07 -13.56
CA ASP A 140 3.27 -3.16 -12.19
C ASP A 140 2.29 -4.02 -11.35
N ARG A 141 2.70 -5.25 -11.02
CA ARG A 141 1.87 -6.20 -10.26
C ARG A 141 2.05 -6.02 -8.78
N ILE A 142 0.95 -6.17 -8.04
CA ILE A 142 1.04 -6.31 -6.59
C ILE A 142 1.57 -7.71 -6.30
N VAL A 143 2.67 -7.79 -5.53
CA VAL A 143 3.35 -9.04 -5.17
C VAL A 143 3.21 -9.27 -3.67
N GLY A 144 2.76 -10.45 -3.25
CA GLY A 144 2.67 -10.86 -1.85
C GLY A 144 1.77 -12.09 -1.66
N ARG A 145 2.07 -12.90 -0.63
CA ARG A 145 1.30 -14.09 -0.22
C ARG A 145 0.93 -14.06 1.25
N SER A 146 1.43 -13.08 2.01
CA SER A 146 1.16 -12.96 3.43
C SER A 146 -0.34 -12.84 3.70
N ALA A 147 -0.78 -13.27 4.87
CA ALA A 147 -2.18 -13.17 5.29
C ALA A 147 -2.69 -11.72 5.20
N ALA A 148 -1.86 -10.75 5.56
CA ALA A 148 -2.18 -9.33 5.47
C ALA A 148 -2.46 -8.88 4.02
N MET A 149 -1.65 -9.34 3.04
CA MET A 149 -1.90 -9.03 1.63
C MET A 149 -3.11 -9.77 1.06
N GLN A 150 -3.41 -10.98 1.54
CA GLN A 150 -4.63 -11.68 1.15
C GLN A 150 -5.90 -10.88 1.52
N GLU A 151 -5.93 -10.25 2.69
CA GLU A 151 -7.06 -9.38 3.06
C GLU A 151 -7.17 -8.16 2.13
N VAL A 152 -6.03 -7.59 1.69
CA VAL A 152 -6.01 -6.50 0.69
C VAL A 152 -6.62 -6.98 -0.65
N TYR A 153 -6.24 -8.17 -1.12
CA TYR A 153 -6.79 -8.72 -2.39
C TYR A 153 -8.28 -8.98 -2.31
N LYS A 154 -8.76 -9.55 -1.21
CA LYS A 154 -10.18 -9.74 -0.95
C LYS A 154 -10.94 -8.40 -0.94
N ALA A 155 -10.36 -7.38 -0.29
CA ALA A 155 -10.94 -6.05 -0.26
C ALA A 155 -11.01 -5.41 -1.66
N ILE A 156 -9.96 -5.54 -2.48
CA ILE A 156 -9.94 -5.11 -3.88
C ILE A 156 -11.07 -5.82 -4.65
N GLY A 157 -11.15 -7.15 -4.57
CA GLY A 157 -12.17 -7.94 -5.27
C GLY A 157 -13.59 -7.53 -4.90
N ARG A 158 -13.87 -7.31 -3.59
CA ARG A 158 -15.19 -6.87 -3.12
C ARG A 158 -15.61 -5.50 -3.65
N VAL A 159 -14.67 -4.56 -3.77
CA VAL A 159 -14.99 -3.17 -4.13
C VAL A 159 -14.87 -2.89 -5.63
N ALA A 160 -14.14 -3.71 -6.37
CA ALA A 160 -13.86 -3.48 -7.78
C ALA A 160 -15.15 -3.40 -8.61
N GLY A 161 -16.12 -4.28 -8.37
CA GLY A 161 -17.40 -4.32 -9.08
C GLY A 161 -18.39 -3.19 -8.76
N SER A 162 -18.10 -2.32 -7.79
CA SER A 162 -18.97 -1.20 -7.37
C SER A 162 -18.32 0.14 -7.70
N ASP A 163 -19.13 1.19 -7.82
CA ASP A 163 -18.66 2.57 -8.08
C ASP A 163 -18.48 3.39 -6.78
N VAL A 164 -18.44 2.74 -5.62
CA VAL A 164 -18.23 3.43 -4.34
C VAL A 164 -16.85 4.07 -4.27
N THR A 165 -16.76 5.15 -3.51
CA THR A 165 -15.47 5.78 -3.19
C THR A 165 -14.65 4.85 -2.31
N VAL A 166 -13.36 4.72 -2.63
CA VAL A 166 -12.41 3.88 -1.87
C VAL A 166 -11.33 4.76 -1.27
N LEU A 167 -11.06 4.56 0.02
CA LEU A 167 -9.95 5.19 0.73
C LEU A 167 -8.86 4.16 1.03
N ILE A 168 -7.66 4.36 0.49
CA ILE A 168 -6.51 3.49 0.71
C ILE A 168 -5.60 4.15 1.76
N LEU A 169 -5.42 3.50 2.89
CA LEU A 169 -4.56 3.95 3.98
C LEU A 169 -3.30 3.09 4.04
N GLY A 170 -2.14 3.71 4.20
CA GLY A 170 -0.88 3.00 4.33
C GLY A 170 0.32 3.94 4.22
N GLU A 171 1.44 3.51 4.78
CA GLU A 171 2.69 4.27 4.78
C GLU A 171 3.20 4.59 3.38
N ASN A 172 4.15 5.52 3.30
CA ASN A 172 4.81 5.85 2.04
C ASN A 172 5.57 4.63 1.48
N GLY A 173 5.46 4.42 0.16
CA GLY A 173 6.17 3.33 -0.51
C GLY A 173 5.56 1.93 -0.34
N THR A 174 4.40 1.76 0.28
CA THR A 174 3.72 0.47 0.45
C THR A 174 3.08 -0.06 -0.84
N GLY A 175 2.79 0.82 -1.83
CA GLY A 175 2.19 0.47 -3.12
C GLY A 175 0.72 0.88 -3.25
N LYS A 176 0.27 1.96 -2.59
CA LYS A 176 -1.13 2.48 -2.65
C LYS A 176 -1.62 2.69 -4.09
N GLU A 177 -0.76 3.21 -4.98
CA GLU A 177 -1.11 3.40 -6.40
C GLU A 177 -1.34 2.07 -7.12
N LEU A 178 -0.57 1.02 -6.82
CA LEU A 178 -0.77 -0.31 -7.41
C LEU A 178 -2.13 -0.90 -7.01
N VAL A 179 -2.53 -0.70 -5.75
CA VAL A 179 -3.87 -1.09 -5.26
C VAL A 179 -4.96 -0.33 -6.01
N ALA A 180 -4.81 1.00 -6.19
CA ALA A 180 -5.76 1.80 -6.95
C ALA A 180 -5.88 1.34 -8.42
N ARG A 181 -4.74 1.03 -9.06
CA ARG A 181 -4.71 0.47 -10.43
C ARG A 181 -5.37 -0.91 -10.51
N ALA A 182 -5.15 -1.78 -9.53
CA ALA A 182 -5.80 -3.09 -9.47
C ALA A 182 -7.33 -2.94 -9.30
N ILE A 183 -7.80 -2.05 -8.43
CA ILE A 183 -9.23 -1.75 -8.30
C ILE A 183 -9.81 -1.28 -9.64
N TYR A 184 -9.12 -0.38 -10.34
CA TYR A 184 -9.55 0.10 -11.65
C TYR A 184 -9.58 -1.01 -12.70
N GLN A 185 -8.52 -1.81 -12.82
CA GLN A 185 -8.41 -2.91 -13.80
C GLN A 185 -9.53 -3.93 -13.67
N HIS A 186 -9.93 -4.24 -12.42
CA HIS A 186 -11.02 -5.18 -12.14
C HIS A 186 -12.40 -4.51 -12.01
N SER A 187 -12.53 -3.21 -12.34
CA SER A 187 -13.79 -2.45 -12.26
C SER A 187 -14.60 -2.51 -13.54
N ARG A 188 -15.87 -2.10 -13.45
CA ARG A 188 -16.73 -1.89 -14.63
C ARG A 188 -16.23 -0.79 -15.56
N ARG A 189 -15.35 0.12 -15.05
CA ARG A 189 -14.77 1.25 -15.78
C ARG A 189 -13.36 0.96 -16.28
N SER A 190 -12.93 -0.31 -16.35
CA SER A 190 -11.57 -0.70 -16.74
C SER A 190 -11.18 -0.30 -18.18
N ARG A 191 -12.14 0.01 -19.04
CA ARG A 191 -11.92 0.53 -20.41
C ARG A 191 -12.05 2.05 -20.54
N ALA A 192 -12.46 2.73 -19.46
CA ALA A 192 -12.62 4.17 -19.41
C ALA A 192 -11.31 4.84 -18.92
N PRO A 193 -11.17 6.17 -18.96
CA PRO A 193 -9.95 6.84 -18.50
C PRO A 193 -9.63 6.55 -17.03
N PHE A 194 -8.35 6.28 -16.75
CA PHE A 194 -7.77 6.27 -15.39
C PHE A 194 -6.76 7.41 -15.28
N LEU A 195 -7.05 8.38 -14.44
CA LEU A 195 -6.15 9.50 -14.18
C LEU A 195 -5.67 9.45 -12.74
N ALA A 196 -4.38 9.69 -12.52
CA ALA A 196 -3.78 9.78 -11.20
C ALA A 196 -3.24 11.20 -10.97
N ILE A 197 -3.43 11.72 -9.76
CA ILE A 197 -2.85 12.99 -9.34
C ILE A 197 -2.34 12.85 -7.91
N ASN A 198 -1.11 13.30 -7.68
CA ASN A 198 -0.54 13.37 -6.34
C ASN A 198 -0.72 14.78 -5.80
N CYS A 199 -1.53 14.91 -4.74
CA CYS A 199 -1.90 16.20 -4.18
C CYS A 199 -0.76 16.87 -3.43
N ALA A 200 0.21 16.11 -2.88
CA ALA A 200 1.38 16.64 -2.20
C ALA A 200 2.47 17.16 -3.15
N ALA A 201 2.50 16.65 -4.40
CA ALA A 201 3.55 17.01 -5.36
C ALA A 201 3.30 18.35 -6.08
N ILE A 202 2.11 18.93 -5.94
CA ILE A 202 1.66 20.12 -6.69
C ILE A 202 1.35 21.24 -5.69
N PRO A 203 1.87 22.47 -5.89
CA PRO A 203 1.49 23.62 -5.08
C PRO A 203 -0.03 23.85 -5.08
N ASP A 204 -0.60 24.26 -3.95
CA ASP A 204 -2.06 24.36 -3.75
C ASP A 204 -2.80 25.11 -4.84
N ALA A 205 -2.29 26.29 -5.23
CA ALA A 205 -2.92 27.11 -6.27
C ALA A 205 -2.94 26.41 -7.66
N LEU A 206 -1.94 25.59 -7.94
CA LEU A 206 -1.85 24.81 -9.17
C LEU A 206 -2.68 23.52 -9.06
N LEU A 207 -2.75 22.92 -7.88
CA LEU A 207 -3.55 21.72 -7.64
C LEU A 207 -5.03 21.95 -7.94
N GLU A 208 -5.59 23.08 -7.48
CA GLU A 208 -6.97 23.43 -7.82
C GLU A 208 -7.17 23.59 -9.33
N SER A 209 -6.23 24.23 -10.02
CA SER A 209 -6.26 24.38 -11.48
C SER A 209 -6.14 23.06 -12.22
N GLU A 210 -5.30 22.12 -11.72
CA GLU A 210 -5.19 20.77 -12.29
C GLU A 210 -6.47 19.95 -12.08
N LEU A 211 -7.03 19.97 -10.88
CA LEU A 211 -8.22 19.19 -10.53
C LEU A 211 -9.47 19.70 -11.25
N PHE A 212 -9.74 21.01 -11.18
CA PHE A 212 -11.02 21.60 -11.60
C PHE A 212 -10.93 22.35 -12.93
N GLY A 213 -9.71 22.65 -13.41
CA GLY A 213 -9.52 23.49 -14.58
C GLY A 213 -9.70 24.98 -14.28
N HIS A 214 -9.42 25.82 -15.26
CA HIS A 214 -9.60 27.25 -15.16
C HIS A 214 -10.05 27.88 -16.48
N GLU A 215 -10.78 28.98 -16.38
CA GLU A 215 -11.07 29.85 -17.50
C GLU A 215 -9.93 30.86 -17.71
N ARG A 216 -9.86 31.43 -18.92
CA ARG A 216 -8.88 32.49 -19.23
C ARG A 216 -9.05 33.67 -18.28
N GLY A 217 -7.94 34.11 -17.67
CA GLY A 217 -7.95 35.24 -16.73
C GLY A 217 -8.32 34.90 -15.28
N ALA A 218 -8.48 33.61 -14.94
CA ALA A 218 -8.84 33.17 -13.60
C ALA A 218 -7.81 33.55 -12.52
N PHE A 219 -6.55 33.66 -12.90
CA PHE A 219 -5.42 34.09 -12.06
C PHE A 219 -4.28 34.65 -12.93
N THR A 220 -3.28 35.27 -12.30
CA THR A 220 -2.08 35.78 -12.99
C THR A 220 -1.33 34.64 -13.66
N GLY A 221 -1.30 34.62 -15.02
CA GLY A 221 -0.71 33.52 -15.81
C GLY A 221 -1.74 32.58 -16.47
N ALA A 222 -3.03 32.74 -16.22
CA ALA A 222 -4.10 32.00 -16.90
C ALA A 222 -4.38 32.56 -18.31
N GLU A 223 -3.43 32.39 -19.22
CA GLU A 223 -3.52 32.91 -20.59
C GLU A 223 -4.56 32.17 -21.45
N ARG A 224 -4.80 30.92 -21.16
CA ARG A 224 -5.72 30.03 -21.91
C ARG A 224 -6.62 29.25 -20.95
N ARG A 225 -7.80 28.86 -21.43
CA ARG A 225 -8.68 27.92 -20.74
C ARG A 225 -7.99 26.55 -20.62
N ARG A 226 -8.12 25.89 -19.46
CA ARG A 226 -7.64 24.53 -19.22
C ARG A 226 -8.74 23.64 -18.64
N ILE A 227 -8.88 22.43 -19.18
CA ILE A 227 -9.82 21.41 -18.71
C ILE A 227 -9.20 20.71 -17.51
N GLY A 228 -9.96 20.58 -16.40
CA GLY A 228 -9.52 19.92 -15.17
C GLY A 228 -9.54 18.40 -15.24
N LYS A 229 -8.82 17.73 -14.32
CA LYS A 229 -8.73 16.27 -14.26
C LYS A 229 -10.10 15.60 -14.03
N PHE A 230 -10.98 16.19 -13.23
CA PHE A 230 -12.33 15.66 -13.02
C PHE A 230 -13.17 15.66 -14.31
N GLU A 231 -13.06 16.70 -15.10
CA GLU A 231 -13.73 16.77 -16.40
C GLU A 231 -13.10 15.80 -17.42
N GLN A 232 -11.76 15.62 -17.39
CA GLN A 232 -11.04 14.67 -18.25
C GLN A 232 -11.35 13.21 -17.90
N ALA A 233 -11.67 12.93 -16.62
CA ALA A 233 -11.98 11.60 -16.11
C ALA A 233 -13.46 11.24 -16.19
N ASP A 234 -14.28 12.04 -16.88
CA ASP A 234 -15.72 11.79 -16.99
C ASP A 234 -15.99 10.39 -17.56
N GLY A 235 -16.90 9.64 -16.94
CA GLY A 235 -17.17 8.23 -17.21
C GLY A 235 -16.10 7.26 -16.71
N GLY A 236 -14.96 7.76 -16.18
CA GLY A 236 -13.79 6.99 -15.78
C GLY A 236 -13.52 6.96 -14.27
N THR A 237 -12.24 6.87 -13.93
CA THR A 237 -11.75 6.80 -12.53
C THR A 237 -10.65 7.83 -12.31
N LEU A 238 -10.76 8.58 -11.21
CA LEU A 238 -9.71 9.49 -10.75
C LEU A 238 -9.09 8.96 -9.45
N PHE A 239 -7.79 8.77 -9.45
CA PHE A 239 -7.01 8.44 -8.26
C PHE A 239 -6.38 9.70 -7.69
N LEU A 240 -6.72 10.00 -6.43
CA LEU A 240 -6.19 11.12 -5.66
C LEU A 240 -5.21 10.57 -4.63
N ASP A 241 -3.92 10.75 -4.86
CA ASP A 241 -2.87 10.34 -3.91
C ASP A 241 -2.58 11.48 -2.95
N GLU A 242 -2.28 11.13 -1.69
CA GLU A 242 -1.98 12.03 -0.57
C GLU A 242 -3.05 13.12 -0.35
N VAL A 243 -4.32 12.68 -0.29
CA VAL A 243 -5.47 13.59 -0.11
C VAL A 243 -5.42 14.39 1.19
N GLY A 244 -4.68 13.89 2.20
CA GLY A 244 -4.46 14.60 3.46
C GLY A 244 -3.75 15.94 3.28
N ASP A 245 -3.01 16.14 2.19
CA ASP A 245 -2.24 17.37 1.93
C ASP A 245 -3.02 18.43 1.13
N MET A 246 -4.28 18.17 0.77
CA MET A 246 -5.11 19.16 0.07
C MET A 246 -5.36 20.39 0.93
N SER A 247 -5.34 21.58 0.31
CA SER A 247 -5.81 22.82 0.93
C SER A 247 -7.31 22.77 1.27
N GLY A 248 -7.75 23.54 2.24
CA GLY A 248 -9.17 23.61 2.63
C GLY A 248 -10.09 24.03 1.49
N ALA A 249 -9.61 24.83 0.53
CA ALA A 249 -10.35 25.23 -0.66
C ALA A 249 -10.52 24.06 -1.64
N ALA A 250 -9.46 23.29 -1.88
CA ALA A 250 -9.53 22.06 -2.69
C ALA A 250 -10.45 21.02 -2.06
N GLN A 251 -10.36 20.81 -0.74
CA GLN A 251 -11.24 19.91 0.01
C GLN A 251 -12.72 20.26 -0.15
N ALA A 252 -13.09 21.55 -0.08
CA ALA A 252 -14.47 21.98 -0.22
C ALA A 252 -15.03 21.72 -1.64
N LYS A 253 -14.21 21.91 -2.68
CA LYS A 253 -14.59 21.65 -4.07
C LYS A 253 -14.71 20.14 -4.36
N VAL A 254 -13.78 19.33 -3.84
CA VAL A 254 -13.86 17.85 -3.95
C VAL A 254 -15.10 17.32 -3.24
N LEU A 255 -15.43 17.85 -2.06
CA LEU A 255 -16.66 17.49 -1.35
C LEU A 255 -17.92 17.76 -2.22
N ARG A 256 -18.03 18.94 -2.81
CA ARG A 256 -19.16 19.30 -3.67
C ARG A 256 -19.27 18.36 -4.87
N LEU A 257 -18.16 18.02 -5.49
CA LEU A 257 -18.14 17.04 -6.57
C LEU A 257 -18.61 15.66 -6.11
N LEU A 258 -18.12 15.15 -4.96
CA LEU A 258 -18.55 13.85 -4.42
C LEU A 258 -20.01 13.80 -3.98
N GLN A 259 -20.63 14.96 -3.71
CA GLN A 259 -22.05 15.08 -3.33
C GLN A 259 -22.97 15.18 -4.54
N ASP A 260 -22.65 16.09 -5.46
CA ASP A 260 -23.56 16.54 -6.51
C ASP A 260 -23.12 16.08 -7.91
N GLY A 261 -21.89 15.58 -8.07
CA GLY A 261 -21.29 15.29 -9.38
C GLY A 261 -21.00 16.56 -10.21
N LEU A 262 -20.85 17.71 -9.54
CA LEU A 262 -20.74 19.02 -10.19
C LEU A 262 -19.34 19.61 -10.03
N VAL A 263 -18.75 20.03 -11.13
CA VAL A 263 -17.45 20.72 -11.21
C VAL A 263 -17.66 22.15 -11.69
N GLN A 264 -16.94 23.09 -11.08
CA GLN A 264 -16.87 24.47 -11.53
C GLN A 264 -15.40 24.85 -11.76
N ARG A 265 -15.07 25.38 -12.94
CA ARG A 265 -13.71 25.84 -13.24
C ARG A 265 -13.38 27.10 -12.46
N LEU A 266 -12.10 27.28 -12.16
CA LEU A 266 -11.61 28.50 -11.53
C LEU A 266 -11.91 29.71 -12.43
N GLY A 267 -12.48 30.78 -11.86
CA GLY A 267 -12.87 31.98 -12.61
C GLY A 267 -14.06 31.80 -13.54
N GLY A 268 -14.65 30.62 -13.61
CA GLY A 268 -15.85 30.34 -14.44
C GLY A 268 -17.13 30.41 -13.63
N GLY A 269 -18.25 30.73 -14.30
CA GLY A 269 -19.61 30.65 -13.75
C GLY A 269 -20.33 29.34 -14.06
N ASP A 270 -19.86 28.60 -15.07
CA ASP A 270 -20.55 27.42 -15.57
C ASP A 270 -20.28 26.21 -14.66
N THR A 271 -21.33 25.44 -14.38
CA THR A 271 -21.28 24.20 -13.65
C THR A 271 -21.37 23.02 -14.62
N ILE A 272 -20.42 22.11 -14.55
CA ILE A 272 -20.29 20.95 -15.43
C ILE A 272 -20.62 19.70 -14.62
N ARG A 273 -21.50 18.86 -15.12
CA ARG A 273 -21.82 17.58 -14.50
C ARG A 273 -20.82 16.53 -14.97
N THR A 274 -20.25 15.77 -14.04
CA THR A 274 -19.30 14.69 -14.32
C THR A 274 -19.67 13.43 -13.53
N ASP A 275 -19.44 12.28 -14.12
CA ASP A 275 -19.60 10.96 -13.49
C ASP A 275 -18.23 10.32 -13.33
N VAL A 276 -17.57 10.56 -12.20
CA VAL A 276 -16.21 10.10 -11.93
C VAL A 276 -16.19 9.21 -10.69
N ARG A 277 -15.68 7.98 -10.84
CA ARG A 277 -15.34 7.15 -9.68
C ARG A 277 -14.07 7.68 -9.02
N VAL A 278 -14.11 7.93 -7.72
CA VAL A 278 -12.95 8.44 -6.97
C VAL A 278 -12.33 7.32 -6.12
N ILE A 279 -11.02 7.17 -6.24
CA ILE A 279 -10.18 6.37 -5.34
C ILE A 279 -9.21 7.35 -4.69
N ALA A 280 -9.19 7.41 -3.37
CA ALA A 280 -8.32 8.31 -2.60
C ALA A 280 -7.27 7.51 -1.83
N ALA A 281 -6.09 8.07 -1.64
CA ALA A 281 -5.05 7.47 -0.80
C ALA A 281 -4.36 8.50 0.09
N THR A 282 -3.89 8.08 1.25
CA THR A 282 -3.05 8.90 2.14
C THR A 282 -2.22 8.02 3.08
N ASN A 283 -1.08 8.56 3.50
CA ASN A 283 -0.25 8.00 4.57
C ASN A 283 -0.55 8.64 5.94
N GLN A 284 -1.40 9.65 5.98
CA GLN A 284 -1.65 10.48 7.17
C GLN A 284 -2.84 9.97 7.96
N ASP A 285 -2.80 10.18 9.28
CA ASP A 285 -3.96 10.00 10.14
C ASP A 285 -4.96 11.14 9.92
N LEU A 286 -6.02 10.85 9.17
CA LEU A 286 -7.07 11.83 8.87
C LEU A 286 -7.86 12.22 10.12
N ALA A 287 -7.97 11.36 11.15
CA ALA A 287 -8.66 11.69 12.39
C ALA A 287 -7.88 12.76 13.18
N GLU A 288 -6.57 12.64 13.27
CA GLU A 288 -5.70 13.67 13.86
C GLU A 288 -5.77 14.99 13.05
N ARG A 289 -5.78 14.90 11.72
CA ARG A 289 -5.92 16.08 10.87
C ARG A 289 -7.26 16.79 11.00
N ILE A 290 -8.35 16.05 11.22
CA ILE A 290 -9.68 16.60 11.51
C ILE A 290 -9.67 17.32 12.86
N ALA A 291 -9.13 16.68 13.91
CA ALA A 291 -9.01 17.27 15.24
C ALA A 291 -8.18 18.57 15.22
N GLY A 292 -7.13 18.61 14.37
CA GLY A 292 -6.28 19.80 14.14
C GLY A 292 -6.88 20.84 13.19
N GLY A 293 -8.09 20.68 12.66
CA GLY A 293 -8.74 21.62 11.73
C GLY A 293 -8.10 21.67 10.33
N ARG A 294 -7.21 20.74 10.01
CA ARG A 294 -6.47 20.67 8.71
C ARG A 294 -7.17 19.84 7.66
N PHE A 295 -8.15 19.03 8.06
CA PHE A 295 -8.97 18.22 7.16
C PHE A 295 -10.45 18.33 7.56
N ARG A 296 -11.33 18.42 6.58
CA ARG A 296 -12.77 18.56 6.81
C ARG A 296 -13.40 17.22 7.14
N GLN A 297 -14.18 17.17 8.20
CA GLN A 297 -14.90 15.99 8.65
C GLN A 297 -15.98 15.53 7.64
N ASP A 298 -16.66 16.46 6.96
CA ASP A 298 -17.68 16.15 5.96
C ASP A 298 -17.06 15.47 4.72
N LEU A 299 -15.89 15.91 4.27
CA LEU A 299 -15.15 15.26 3.20
C LEU A 299 -14.68 13.87 3.60
N PHE A 300 -14.15 13.72 4.83
CA PHE A 300 -13.74 12.40 5.33
C PHE A 300 -14.85 11.36 5.22
N TYR A 301 -16.08 11.66 5.65
CA TYR A 301 -17.20 10.72 5.55
C TYR A 301 -17.60 10.38 4.11
N ARG A 302 -17.34 11.25 3.16
CA ARG A 302 -17.59 11.00 1.73
C ARG A 302 -16.49 10.18 1.07
N LEU A 303 -15.24 10.30 1.53
CA LEU A 303 -14.12 9.49 1.07
C LEU A 303 -14.08 8.12 1.73
N ASN A 304 -14.42 8.04 3.02
CA ASN A 304 -14.34 6.84 3.84
C ASN A 304 -15.60 5.95 3.73
N VAL A 305 -16.02 5.62 2.49
CA VAL A 305 -17.13 4.69 2.25
C VAL A 305 -16.64 3.24 2.32
N TYR A 306 -15.48 2.97 1.73
CA TYR A 306 -14.81 1.68 1.85
C TYR A 306 -13.30 1.90 2.05
N THR A 307 -12.77 1.37 3.13
CA THR A 307 -11.35 1.56 3.48
C THR A 307 -10.55 0.29 3.23
N ILE A 308 -9.38 0.46 2.60
CA ILE A 308 -8.37 -0.59 2.43
C ILE A 308 -7.11 -0.17 3.19
N HIS A 309 -6.70 -0.95 4.18
CA HIS A 309 -5.44 -0.75 4.89
C HIS A 309 -4.34 -1.55 4.22
N LEU A 310 -3.32 -0.87 3.73
CA LEU A 310 -2.16 -1.51 3.11
C LEU A 310 -1.05 -1.66 4.14
N PRO A 311 -0.66 -2.91 4.50
CA PRO A 311 0.31 -3.15 5.56
C PRO A 311 1.70 -2.67 5.15
N PRO A 312 2.50 -2.12 6.09
CA PRO A 312 3.90 -1.80 5.85
C PRO A 312 4.71 -3.10 5.65
N LEU A 313 5.88 -2.99 4.99
CA LEU A 313 6.68 -4.16 4.62
C LEU A 313 7.13 -4.98 5.84
N ARG A 314 7.42 -4.33 6.97
CA ARG A 314 7.79 -5.00 8.25
C ARG A 314 6.68 -5.90 8.83
N GLU A 315 5.42 -5.71 8.45
CA GLU A 315 4.28 -6.55 8.87
C GLU A 315 4.00 -7.70 7.88
N ARG A 316 4.76 -7.76 6.76
CA ARG A 316 4.63 -8.80 5.73
C ARG A 316 6.00 -9.28 5.24
N LEU A 317 6.96 -9.49 6.14
CA LEU A 317 8.30 -9.96 5.80
C LEU A 317 8.30 -11.33 5.11
N ASP A 318 7.26 -12.14 5.31
CA ASP A 318 7.06 -13.39 4.56
C ASP A 318 6.98 -13.18 3.04
N ASP A 319 6.63 -11.97 2.60
CA ASP A 319 6.57 -11.61 1.18
C ASP A 319 7.94 -11.15 0.64
N LEU A 320 8.91 -10.85 1.52
CA LEU A 320 10.19 -10.24 1.14
C LEU A 320 10.99 -11.07 0.12
N PRO A 321 11.15 -12.40 0.28
CA PRO A 321 11.89 -13.19 -0.69
C PRO A 321 11.29 -13.11 -2.10
N MET A 322 9.97 -13.17 -2.20
CA MET A 322 9.25 -13.08 -3.47
C MET A 322 9.33 -11.68 -4.08
N LEU A 323 9.25 -10.63 -3.24
CA LEU A 323 9.42 -9.24 -3.68
C LEU A 323 10.84 -9.00 -4.20
N VAL A 324 11.87 -9.52 -3.52
CA VAL A 324 13.27 -9.43 -3.96
C VAL A 324 13.45 -10.13 -5.30
N GLU A 325 12.96 -11.36 -5.45
CA GLU A 325 13.04 -12.10 -6.71
C GLU A 325 12.35 -11.35 -7.87
N TYR A 326 11.15 -10.83 -7.63
CA TYR A 326 10.42 -10.03 -8.61
C TYR A 326 11.21 -8.77 -9.01
N LEU A 327 11.72 -8.02 -8.03
CA LEU A 327 12.49 -6.80 -8.27
C LEU A 327 13.81 -7.08 -9.00
N VAL A 328 14.53 -8.15 -8.63
CA VAL A 328 15.76 -8.55 -9.33
C VAL A 328 15.47 -8.87 -10.79
N ARG A 329 14.44 -9.67 -11.08
CA ARG A 329 14.06 -10.02 -12.47
C ARG A 329 13.65 -8.77 -13.27
N ARG A 330 12.89 -7.86 -12.69
CA ARG A 330 12.45 -6.63 -13.34
C ARG A 330 13.62 -5.68 -13.61
N LEU A 331 14.43 -5.43 -12.59
CA LEU A 331 15.57 -4.50 -12.68
C LEU A 331 16.70 -5.04 -13.53
N ASN A 332 16.89 -6.37 -13.61
CA ASN A 332 17.81 -6.98 -14.57
C ASN A 332 17.46 -6.60 -16.01
N ARG A 333 16.17 -6.63 -16.37
CA ARG A 333 15.71 -6.22 -17.70
C ARG A 333 15.93 -4.72 -17.94
N GLU A 334 15.66 -3.90 -16.92
CA GLU A 334 15.83 -2.43 -16.99
C GLU A 334 17.32 -2.04 -17.12
N LEU A 335 18.21 -2.70 -16.36
CA LEU A 335 19.63 -2.37 -16.27
C LEU A 335 20.54 -3.17 -17.23
N GLY A 336 19.98 -4.13 -17.97
CA GLY A 336 20.77 -5.04 -18.83
C GLY A 336 21.71 -5.96 -18.03
N LYS A 337 21.36 -6.29 -16.77
CA LYS A 337 22.14 -7.16 -15.88
C LYS A 337 21.59 -8.60 -15.94
N GLN A 338 22.39 -9.57 -15.46
CA GLN A 338 22.04 -11.00 -15.42
C GLN A 338 22.30 -11.60 -14.03
N VAL A 339 21.80 -10.97 -13.00
CA VAL A 339 21.88 -11.51 -11.63
C VAL A 339 20.80 -12.57 -11.45
N GLY A 340 21.21 -13.84 -11.27
CA GLY A 340 20.30 -14.98 -11.21
C GLY A 340 19.85 -15.36 -9.80
N SER A 341 20.59 -14.94 -8.77
CA SER A 341 20.30 -15.33 -7.38
C SER A 341 20.78 -14.29 -6.36
N VAL A 342 20.23 -14.39 -5.16
CA VAL A 342 20.62 -13.63 -3.97
C VAL A 342 21.15 -14.63 -2.94
N THR A 343 22.27 -14.37 -2.30
CA THR A 343 22.81 -15.28 -1.27
C THR A 343 21.92 -15.24 -0.02
N ASP A 344 21.91 -16.36 0.74
CA ASP A 344 21.17 -16.45 2.00
C ASP A 344 21.62 -15.41 3.03
N GLU A 345 22.91 -15.02 2.99
CA GLU A 345 23.44 -13.98 3.86
C GLU A 345 22.91 -12.59 3.49
N ALA A 346 22.85 -12.28 2.20
CA ALA A 346 22.25 -11.04 1.73
C ALA A 346 20.74 -11.00 2.04
N MET A 347 20.04 -12.13 1.88
CA MET A 347 18.61 -12.21 2.21
C MET A 347 18.37 -11.98 3.70
N ARG A 348 19.18 -12.57 4.59
CA ARG A 348 19.08 -12.33 6.06
C ARG A 348 19.30 -10.87 6.42
N LEU A 349 20.21 -10.17 5.74
CA LEU A 349 20.40 -8.72 5.96
C LEU A 349 19.18 -7.91 5.53
N LEU A 350 18.54 -8.30 4.41
CA LEU A 350 17.31 -7.66 3.93
C LEU A 350 16.13 -7.94 4.88
N GLU A 351 16.01 -9.15 5.42
CA GLU A 351 14.98 -9.54 6.40
C GLU A 351 15.14 -8.83 7.75
N GLY A 352 16.38 -8.53 8.13
CA GLY A 352 16.69 -7.83 9.39
C GLY A 352 16.47 -6.33 9.36
N HIS A 353 16.03 -5.74 8.23
CA HIS A 353 15.83 -4.30 8.09
C HIS A 353 14.35 -3.92 8.28
N ASP A 354 14.09 -2.79 8.95
CA ASP A 354 12.72 -2.33 9.30
C ASP A 354 11.94 -1.71 8.12
N TRP A 355 12.60 -1.41 7.03
CA TRP A 355 12.04 -0.86 5.78
C TRP A 355 11.13 0.36 5.99
N PRO A 356 11.61 1.48 6.57
CA PRO A 356 10.80 2.69 6.78
C PRO A 356 10.25 3.28 5.47
N GLY A 357 10.96 3.11 4.34
CA GLY A 357 10.49 3.48 3.00
C GLY A 357 9.76 2.35 2.27
N ASN A 358 9.47 1.24 2.97
CA ASN A 358 8.70 0.10 2.45
C ASN A 358 9.24 -0.46 1.11
N VAL A 359 8.38 -0.83 0.18
CA VAL A 359 8.76 -1.41 -1.12
C VAL A 359 9.55 -0.42 -1.99
N ARG A 360 9.31 0.89 -1.83
CA ARG A 360 10.09 1.92 -2.57
C ARG A 360 11.56 1.91 -2.15
N GLU A 361 11.82 1.81 -0.85
CA GLU A 361 13.18 1.69 -0.32
C GLU A 361 13.81 0.35 -0.73
N LEU A 362 13.08 -0.76 -0.63
CA LEU A 362 13.53 -2.07 -1.09
C LEU A 362 13.93 -2.02 -2.58
N GLN A 363 13.10 -1.44 -3.42
CA GLN A 363 13.39 -1.29 -4.86
C GLN A 363 14.66 -0.47 -5.11
N ALA A 364 14.82 0.64 -4.40
CA ALA A 364 16.04 1.47 -4.51
C ALA A 364 17.29 0.70 -4.05
N THR A 365 17.18 -0.04 -2.94
CA THR A 365 18.26 -0.88 -2.40
C THR A 365 18.66 -1.98 -3.38
N ILE A 366 17.70 -2.73 -3.93
CA ILE A 366 17.99 -3.79 -4.91
C ILE A 366 18.56 -3.18 -6.19
N LYS A 367 18.06 -2.03 -6.65
CA LYS A 367 18.59 -1.34 -7.82
C LYS A 367 20.06 -0.95 -7.63
N SER A 368 20.42 -0.37 -6.48
CA SER A 368 21.82 -0.06 -6.14
C SER A 368 22.67 -1.33 -6.09
N ALA A 369 22.19 -2.37 -5.40
CA ALA A 369 22.91 -3.62 -5.27
C ALA A 369 23.16 -4.32 -6.60
N LEU A 370 22.22 -4.25 -7.56
CA LEU A 370 22.40 -4.77 -8.92
C LEU A 370 23.44 -3.97 -9.73
N ILE A 371 23.54 -2.66 -9.51
CA ILE A 371 24.58 -1.83 -10.15
C ILE A 371 25.96 -2.26 -9.67
N ASP A 372 26.12 -2.47 -8.36
CA ASP A 372 27.37 -2.85 -7.70
C ASP A 372 27.73 -4.31 -7.92
N ALA A 373 26.78 -5.17 -8.30
CA ALA A 373 27.02 -6.58 -8.56
C ALA A 373 27.94 -6.77 -9.77
N THR A 374 29.09 -7.41 -9.52
CA THR A 374 30.12 -7.74 -10.54
C THR A 374 29.97 -9.13 -11.14
N GLY A 375 29.04 -9.95 -10.61
CA GLY A 375 28.77 -11.33 -11.03
C GLY A 375 27.28 -11.64 -11.12
N GLY A 376 26.94 -12.89 -11.41
CA GLY A 376 25.56 -13.37 -11.52
C GLY A 376 24.82 -13.55 -10.18
N VAL A 377 25.38 -13.13 -9.05
CA VAL A 377 24.86 -13.35 -7.69
C VAL A 377 24.94 -12.05 -6.89
N LEU A 378 23.86 -11.72 -6.18
CA LEU A 378 23.81 -10.60 -5.24
C LEU A 378 24.33 -11.07 -3.87
N THR A 379 25.47 -10.51 -3.47
CA THR A 379 26.14 -10.82 -2.19
C THR A 379 25.94 -9.69 -1.17
N PRO A 380 26.21 -9.89 0.13
CA PRO A 380 26.17 -8.84 1.13
C PRO A 380 26.97 -7.59 0.76
N ASP A 381 28.11 -7.75 0.06
CA ASP A 381 28.96 -6.64 -0.35
C ASP A 381 28.32 -5.69 -1.36
N CYS A 382 27.29 -6.14 -2.07
CA CYS A 382 26.52 -5.31 -2.97
C CYS A 382 25.46 -4.47 -2.25
N LEU A 383 25.11 -4.82 -1.00
CA LEU A 383 24.12 -4.08 -0.22
C LEU A 383 24.72 -2.79 0.39
N PRO A 384 23.93 -1.76 0.69
CA PRO A 384 24.41 -0.55 1.35
C PRO A 384 25.14 -0.83 2.66
N ALA A 385 26.17 -0.05 2.96
CA ALA A 385 26.96 -0.20 4.18
C ALA A 385 26.13 -0.12 5.47
N SER A 386 25.04 0.64 5.45
CA SER A 386 24.07 0.73 6.56
C SER A 386 23.38 -0.60 6.89
N MET A 387 23.28 -1.52 5.95
CA MET A 387 22.72 -2.85 6.16
C MET A 387 23.76 -3.91 6.51
N ARG A 388 25.03 -3.68 6.12
CA ARG A 388 26.15 -4.62 6.35
C ARG A 388 26.72 -4.54 7.77
N GLY A 389 26.67 -3.36 8.38
CA GLY A 389 27.08 -3.15 9.75
C GLY A 389 25.94 -3.49 10.69
N GLY A 390 26.01 -4.61 11.38
CA GLY A 390 25.03 -5.05 12.36
C GLY A 390 25.00 -4.18 13.63
N CYS A 391 24.75 -2.90 13.48
CA CYS A 391 24.28 -1.98 14.52
C CYS A 391 23.33 -1.02 13.83
N ALA A 392 22.07 -1.43 13.70
CA ALA A 392 21.01 -0.55 13.31
C ALA A 392 21.01 0.68 14.23
N HIS A 393 21.41 1.81 13.68
CA HIS A 393 21.09 3.09 14.29
C HIS A 393 19.56 3.22 14.16
N ARG A 394 18.83 2.68 15.13
CA ARG A 394 17.42 3.02 15.32
C ARG A 394 17.37 4.55 15.42
N PRO A 395 16.64 5.27 14.55
CA PRO A 395 16.31 6.65 14.88
C PRO A 395 15.54 6.57 16.21
N ALA A 396 16.13 7.13 17.25
CA ALA A 396 15.47 7.22 18.54
C ALA A 396 14.16 8.00 18.37
N PRO A 397 13.07 7.58 19.02
CA PRO A 397 11.88 8.41 19.10
C PRO A 397 12.31 9.77 19.67
N GLN A 398 11.75 10.86 19.13
CA GLN A 398 12.08 12.24 19.47
C GLN A 398 11.62 12.61 20.90
N ASP A 399 12.07 11.90 21.92
CA ASP A 399 11.91 12.25 23.35
C ASP A 399 12.73 11.30 24.25
N SER A 400 13.98 10.99 23.88
CA SER A 400 14.86 10.29 24.79
C SER A 400 16.13 11.09 25.01
N THR A 401 16.38 11.48 26.25
CA THR A 401 17.67 11.95 26.75
C THR A 401 18.80 11.07 26.23
N PHE A 402 19.79 11.64 25.54
CA PHE A 402 20.95 10.94 25.00
C PHE A 402 21.69 10.23 26.14
N ASP A 403 21.54 8.89 26.21
CA ASP A 403 22.25 8.07 27.20
C ASP A 403 23.66 7.73 26.70
N LEU A 404 24.62 8.56 27.11
CA LEU A 404 26.03 8.40 26.76
C LEU A 404 26.59 7.03 27.17
N ALA A 405 26.17 6.49 28.33
CA ALA A 405 26.67 5.22 28.83
C ALA A 405 26.14 4.04 27.97
N ARG A 406 24.94 4.15 27.46
CA ARG A 406 24.37 3.19 26.50
C ARG A 406 25.12 3.25 25.17
N PHE A 407 25.33 4.44 24.65
CA PHE A 407 26.07 4.66 23.39
C PHE A 407 27.51 4.08 23.45
N VAL A 408 28.22 4.27 24.57
CA VAL A 408 29.56 3.70 24.78
C VAL A 408 29.52 2.16 24.84
N ARG A 409 28.53 1.59 25.54
CA ARG A 409 28.36 0.13 25.60
C ARG A 409 28.08 -0.48 24.23
N ASP A 410 27.26 0.18 23.42
CA ASP A 410 26.94 -0.25 22.07
C ASP A 410 28.18 -0.24 21.15
N LEU A 411 29.00 0.81 21.22
CA LEU A 411 30.27 0.88 20.49
C LEU A 411 31.28 -0.22 20.93
N LEU A 412 31.35 -0.51 22.24
CA LEU A 412 32.17 -1.60 22.76
C LEU A 412 31.67 -2.98 22.31
N GLY A 413 30.34 -3.19 22.29
CA GLY A 413 29.71 -4.44 21.85
C GLY A 413 29.90 -4.70 20.34
N CYS A 414 30.08 -3.67 19.55
CA CYS A 414 30.32 -3.75 18.10
C CYS A 414 31.81 -3.92 17.74
N GLY A 415 32.73 -3.98 18.72
CA GLY A 415 34.15 -4.12 18.45
C GLY A 415 34.79 -2.91 17.75
N GLU A 416 34.17 -1.74 17.84
CA GLU A 416 34.60 -0.52 17.18
C GLU A 416 35.92 0.01 17.76
N THR A 417 36.79 0.51 16.89
CA THR A 417 38.02 1.19 17.28
C THR A 417 37.80 2.72 17.33
N GLU A 418 38.68 3.44 18.02
CA GLU A 418 38.61 4.92 18.17
C GLU A 418 37.35 5.40 18.88
N ILE A 419 36.84 4.63 19.84
CA ILE A 419 35.59 4.92 20.58
C ILE A 419 35.58 6.34 21.15
N TYR A 420 36.71 6.82 21.69
CA TYR A 420 36.81 8.15 22.26
C TYR A 420 36.53 9.26 21.23
N GLN A 421 37.04 9.13 20.01
CA GLN A 421 36.80 10.11 18.95
C GLN A 421 35.34 10.09 18.51
N LYS A 422 34.73 8.91 18.38
CA LYS A 422 33.33 8.75 17.99
C LYS A 422 32.38 9.32 19.02
N VAL A 423 32.65 9.06 20.31
CA VAL A 423 31.87 9.63 21.42
C VAL A 423 31.98 11.15 21.47
N ASN A 424 33.19 11.70 21.37
CA ASN A 424 33.40 13.13 21.37
C ASN A 424 32.71 13.81 20.17
N SER A 425 32.76 13.21 18.99
CA SER A 425 32.08 13.74 17.81
C SER A 425 30.56 13.79 17.97
N ALA A 426 29.97 12.75 18.59
CA ALA A 426 28.54 12.71 18.87
C ALA A 426 28.12 13.75 19.92
N VAL A 427 28.91 13.90 21.00
CA VAL A 427 28.66 14.90 22.04
C VAL A 427 28.85 16.32 21.48
N ASP A 428 29.93 16.56 20.75
CA ASP A 428 30.18 17.88 20.09
C ASP A 428 29.02 18.28 19.20
N ARG A 429 28.47 17.36 18.43
CA ARG A 429 27.32 17.61 17.55
C ARG A 429 26.09 18.07 18.34
N ILE A 430 25.72 17.32 19.39
CA ILE A 430 24.56 17.65 20.23
C ILE A 430 24.74 19.03 20.90
N VAL A 431 25.92 19.28 21.48
CA VAL A 431 26.22 20.56 22.14
C VAL A 431 26.18 21.72 21.17
N LEU A 432 26.74 21.56 19.98
CA LEU A 432 26.75 22.59 18.95
C LEU A 432 25.34 22.89 18.42
N GLU A 433 24.51 21.83 18.19
CA GLU A 433 23.13 21.99 17.73
C GLU A 433 22.28 22.75 18.78
N GLU A 434 22.37 22.37 20.06
CA GLU A 434 21.59 23.00 21.13
C GLU A 434 22.02 24.46 21.39
N VAL A 435 23.34 24.74 21.43
CA VAL A 435 23.83 26.09 21.64
C VAL A 435 23.49 27.00 20.44
N LEU A 436 23.62 26.51 19.20
CA LEU A 436 23.24 27.29 18.02
C LEU A 436 21.72 27.53 17.95
N ARG A 437 20.92 26.59 18.38
CA ARG A 437 19.46 26.76 18.48
C ARG A 437 19.13 27.85 19.52
N HIS A 438 19.77 27.81 20.69
CA HIS A 438 19.57 28.79 21.75
C HIS A 438 19.94 30.23 21.32
N VAL A 439 21.03 30.40 20.58
CA VAL A 439 21.50 31.73 20.10
C VAL A 439 20.99 32.05 18.68
N GLN A 440 19.98 31.35 18.19
CA GLN A 440 19.36 31.59 16.87
C GLN A 440 20.36 31.70 15.71
N GLY A 441 21.40 30.86 15.73
CA GLY A 441 22.44 30.83 14.70
C GLY A 441 23.54 31.88 14.82
N ASN A 442 23.57 32.68 15.88
CA ASN A 442 24.63 33.69 16.09
C ASN A 442 25.95 33.03 16.53
N GLN A 443 26.87 32.83 15.57
CA GLN A 443 28.16 32.18 15.81
C GLN A 443 29.09 32.96 16.79
N ALA A 444 28.92 34.27 16.93
CA ALA A 444 29.72 35.05 17.86
C ALA A 444 29.29 34.76 19.31
N GLN A 445 28.00 34.78 19.59
CA GLN A 445 27.44 34.44 20.90
C GLN A 445 27.65 32.95 21.22
N ALA A 446 27.49 32.04 20.22
CA ALA A 446 27.78 30.63 20.38
C ALA A 446 29.24 30.37 20.80
N SER A 447 30.22 31.07 20.21
CA SER A 447 31.63 30.93 20.56
C SER A 447 31.93 31.38 21.99
N GLU A 448 31.26 32.44 22.47
CA GLU A 448 31.38 32.95 23.81
C GLU A 448 30.76 32.00 24.84
N LEU A 449 29.55 31.52 24.61
CA LEU A 449 28.88 30.55 25.47
C LEU A 449 29.64 29.21 25.58
N LEU A 450 30.22 28.76 24.47
CA LEU A 450 31.01 27.53 24.43
C LEU A 450 32.43 27.69 24.98
N GLY A 451 32.89 28.90 25.24
CA GLY A 451 34.26 29.16 25.68
C GLY A 451 35.33 28.79 24.65
N VAL A 452 34.99 28.77 23.34
CA VAL A 452 35.94 28.40 22.28
C VAL A 452 36.15 29.53 21.29
N ALA A 453 37.37 29.58 20.70
CA ALA A 453 37.64 30.58 19.67
C ALA A 453 36.73 30.39 18.43
N ARG A 454 36.33 31.48 17.76
CA ARG A 454 35.46 31.46 16.56
C ARG A 454 35.97 30.54 15.46
N ASN A 455 37.31 30.48 15.28
CA ASN A 455 37.91 29.58 14.29
C ASN A 455 37.76 28.10 14.67
N THR A 456 37.87 27.78 15.97
CA THR A 456 37.65 26.44 16.50
C THR A 456 36.19 26.01 16.34
N LEU A 457 35.24 26.94 16.64
CA LEU A 457 33.81 26.70 16.42
C LEU A 457 33.50 26.37 14.94
N ARG A 458 34.07 27.18 14.00
CA ARG A 458 33.89 26.91 12.56
C ARG A 458 34.48 25.57 12.12
N ALA A 459 35.63 25.18 12.66
CA ALA A 459 36.23 23.88 12.37
C ALA A 459 35.35 22.74 12.89
N LYS A 460 34.83 22.84 14.12
CA LYS A 460 33.91 21.87 14.71
C LYS A 460 32.58 21.79 13.95
N LEU A 461 31.99 22.89 13.50
CA LEU A 461 30.78 22.91 12.67
C LEU A 461 30.99 22.21 11.34
N ARG A 462 32.12 22.41 10.68
CA ARG A 462 32.46 21.69 9.44
C ARG A 462 32.63 20.18 9.69
N ALA A 463 33.32 19.81 10.77
CA ALA A 463 33.51 18.40 11.14
C ALA A 463 32.17 17.70 11.46
N ALA A 464 31.27 18.43 12.14
CA ALA A 464 29.91 17.94 12.46
C ALA A 464 28.91 18.03 11.28
N ARG A 465 29.31 18.57 10.11
CA ARG A 465 28.46 18.81 8.93
C ARG A 465 27.22 19.68 9.22
N LEU A 466 27.33 20.65 10.10
CA LEU A 466 26.25 21.57 10.47
C LEU A 466 26.35 22.86 9.63
N ALA A 467 25.28 23.20 8.92
CA ALA A 467 25.11 24.48 8.22
C ALA A 467 24.25 25.43 9.07
N VAL A 468 24.65 26.69 9.16
CA VAL A 468 23.91 27.72 9.91
C VAL A 468 23.28 28.66 8.89
N GLU A 469 21.95 28.60 8.75
CA GLU A 469 21.15 29.57 7.99
C GLU A 469 20.85 30.80 8.87
N LYS A 470 21.21 32.01 8.40
CA LYS A 470 20.82 33.23 9.04
C LYS A 470 19.40 33.62 8.64
N GLN A 471 18.44 33.56 9.54
CA GLN A 471 17.18 34.27 9.36
C GLN A 471 17.41 35.78 9.59
N VAL A 472 17.09 36.61 8.59
CA VAL A 472 17.05 38.08 8.71
C VAL A 472 15.70 38.41 9.34
N ILE A 473 15.72 38.84 10.62
CA ILE A 473 14.54 39.39 11.32
C ILE A 473 14.53 40.90 11.06
N PRO A 474 13.44 41.53 10.58
CA PRO A 474 13.33 42.96 10.49
C PRO A 474 13.38 43.60 11.91
N GLU A 475 14.15 44.67 12.09
CA GLU A 475 14.18 45.43 13.34
C GLU A 475 12.78 45.98 13.66
N PRO A 476 12.34 45.93 14.94
CA PRO A 476 11.09 46.60 15.33
C PRO A 476 11.26 48.11 15.24
N ASP A 477 10.33 48.78 14.55
CA ASP A 477 10.20 50.20 14.41
C ASP A 477 10.25 50.88 15.81
N GLN A 478 11.28 51.67 16.09
CA GLN A 478 11.33 52.51 17.26
C GLN A 478 10.38 53.69 17.01
N ALA A 479 9.17 53.64 17.58
CA ALA A 479 8.32 54.82 17.68
C ALA A 479 9.05 55.88 18.51
N ALA A 480 9.42 56.99 17.86
CA ALA A 480 9.91 58.19 18.49
C ALA A 480 8.77 58.96 19.19
N PRO A 481 9.09 59.84 20.16
CA PRO A 481 8.21 60.36 21.21
C PRO A 481 7.07 61.27 20.75
#